data_524d53ce795e70cba04aef767fff56c8
#
_entry.id   524d53ce795e70cba04aef767fff56c8
#
_cell.length_a   1.000
_cell.length_b   1.000
_cell.length_c   1.000
_cell.angle_alpha   90.00
_cell.angle_beta   90.00
_cell.angle_gamma   90.00
#
_symmetry.space_group_name_H-M   'P 1'
#
loop_
_entity.id
_entity.type
_entity.pdbx_description
1 polymer ?
#
loop_
_entity_poly.entity_id
_entity_poly.type
_entity_poly.pdbx_seq_one_letter_code
_entity_poly.pdbx_strand_id
1 'polypeptide(L)'
;LVELEFESQEDLDAGGNAPYEDIIELSTSDLEDYWSKIGQQDFDTTWTTLSPAQAFDGTSGESPPCGDSDTSGYTLFYCAEDNFVAYDDVGLFPEVYDSLGDFAVGALYGSQYSLAAQNQFGIAPDDARDQNLMADCMTGSWAASIFLQDRITDQDEVLRLQLSPGDFDEAIKVLLALGSREEDGGTQGTGFERVTAFRKGVINGVEACTSGG
;
A
#
# COMPACT_ATOMS: atom_id res chain seq x y z
N LEU A 1 -12.61 -21.06 19.17
CA LEU A 1 -12.52 -21.49 17.78
C LEU A 1 -13.39 -20.53 16.99
N VAL A 2 -12.78 -19.55 16.33
CA VAL A 2 -13.46 -18.75 15.30
C VAL A 2 -13.72 -19.73 14.16
N GLU A 3 -14.99 -19.94 13.83
CA GLU A 3 -15.37 -20.63 12.61
C GLU A 3 -14.97 -19.72 11.47
N LEU A 4 -13.91 -20.07 10.76
CA LEU A 4 -13.57 -19.43 9.49
C LEU A 4 -14.68 -19.83 8.52
N GLU A 5 -15.58 -18.91 8.20
CA GLU A 5 -16.46 -19.05 7.05
C GLU A 5 -15.54 -18.98 5.82
N PHE A 6 -15.32 -20.13 5.21
CA PHE A 6 -14.65 -20.18 3.91
C PHE A 6 -15.61 -19.57 2.90
N GLU A 7 -15.08 -18.63 2.12
CA GLU A 7 -15.73 -18.12 0.92
C GLU A 7 -16.21 -19.29 0.04
N SER A 8 -17.24 -19.07 -0.73
CA SER A 8 -17.73 -20.09 -1.64
C SER A 8 -16.64 -20.48 -2.64
N GLN A 9 -16.74 -21.68 -3.23
CA GLN A 9 -15.77 -22.10 -4.27
C GLN A 9 -15.80 -21.15 -5.48
N GLU A 10 -16.94 -20.47 -5.73
CA GLU A 10 -17.04 -19.41 -6.74
C GLU A 10 -16.22 -18.18 -6.38
N ASP A 11 -16.18 -17.78 -5.11
CA ASP A 11 -15.37 -16.66 -4.62
C ASP A 11 -13.87 -17.01 -4.69
N LEU A 12 -13.50 -18.26 -4.38
CA LEU A 12 -12.13 -18.75 -4.52
C LEU A 12 -11.71 -18.85 -6.00
N ASP A 13 -12.60 -19.28 -6.87
CA ASP A 13 -12.34 -19.38 -8.31
C ASP A 13 -12.33 -18.01 -9.00
N ALA A 14 -13.04 -17.02 -8.46
CA ALA A 14 -12.98 -15.63 -8.87
C ALA A 14 -11.80 -14.87 -8.22
N GLY A 15 -11.05 -15.55 -7.32
CA GLY A 15 -9.97 -14.94 -6.57
C GLY A 15 -10.42 -14.07 -5.41
N GLY A 16 -11.73 -14.00 -5.13
CA GLY A 16 -12.30 -13.09 -4.11
C GLY A 16 -12.08 -11.62 -4.46
N ASN A 17 -11.77 -11.32 -5.73
CA ASN A 17 -11.24 -10.03 -6.15
C ASN A 17 -12.32 -8.94 -6.14
N ALA A 18 -12.00 -7.82 -5.55
CA ALA A 18 -12.79 -6.62 -5.73
C ALA A 18 -12.70 -6.14 -7.19
N PRO A 19 -13.78 -5.58 -7.76
CA PRO A 19 -13.73 -4.98 -9.08
C PRO A 19 -12.66 -3.88 -9.16
N TYR A 20 -11.96 -3.79 -10.30
CA TYR A 20 -10.87 -2.81 -10.47
C TYR A 20 -11.29 -1.38 -10.13
N GLU A 21 -12.48 -0.98 -10.55
CA GLU A 21 -13.06 0.35 -10.29
C GLU A 21 -13.26 0.67 -8.82
N ASP A 22 -13.36 -0.34 -7.95
CA ASP A 22 -13.63 -0.16 -6.51
C ASP A 22 -12.34 -0.16 -5.68
N ILE A 23 -11.22 -0.72 -6.19
CA ILE A 23 -10.00 -0.97 -5.42
C ILE A 23 -9.43 0.31 -4.80
N ILE A 24 -9.36 1.39 -5.56
CA ILE A 24 -8.76 2.64 -5.06
C ILE A 24 -9.66 3.29 -3.99
N GLU A 25 -10.97 3.26 -4.17
CA GLU A 25 -11.91 3.79 -3.17
C GLU A 25 -11.86 2.98 -1.88
N LEU A 26 -11.92 1.64 -1.97
CA LEU A 26 -11.86 0.74 -0.82
C LEU A 26 -10.52 0.86 -0.09
N SER A 27 -9.40 0.86 -0.84
CA SER A 27 -8.06 1.02 -0.27
C SER A 27 -7.89 2.38 0.39
N THR A 28 -8.36 3.47 -0.26
CA THR A 28 -8.30 4.82 0.30
C THR A 28 -9.03 4.90 1.63
N SER A 29 -10.28 4.44 1.66
CA SER A 29 -11.10 4.48 2.87
C SER A 29 -10.49 3.68 4.02
N ASP A 30 -9.98 2.49 3.74
CA ASP A 30 -9.35 1.63 4.75
C ASP A 30 -8.00 2.19 5.24
N LEU A 31 -7.16 2.72 4.34
CA LEU A 31 -5.87 3.33 4.67
C LEU A 31 -6.02 4.60 5.51
N GLU A 32 -7.00 5.45 5.20
CA GLU A 32 -7.30 6.65 6.00
C GLU A 32 -7.69 6.26 7.44
N ASP A 33 -8.54 5.25 7.60
CA ASP A 33 -8.91 4.72 8.92
C ASP A 33 -7.70 4.13 9.64
N TYR A 34 -6.91 3.31 8.96
CA TYR A 34 -5.72 2.69 9.52
C TYR A 34 -4.73 3.72 10.04
N TRP A 35 -4.30 4.65 9.18
CA TRP A 35 -3.29 5.63 9.57
C TRP A 35 -3.79 6.63 10.62
N SER A 36 -5.08 6.95 10.62
CA SER A 36 -5.69 7.76 11.67
C SER A 36 -5.59 7.09 13.04
N LYS A 37 -5.84 5.77 13.11
CA LYS A 37 -5.74 5.00 14.37
C LYS A 37 -4.29 4.80 14.79
N ILE A 38 -3.44 4.35 13.88
CA ILE A 38 -2.03 4.07 14.15
C ILE A 38 -1.26 5.35 14.52
N GLY A 39 -1.52 6.46 13.84
CA GLY A 39 -0.89 7.74 14.18
C GLY A 39 -1.11 8.14 15.62
N GLN A 40 -2.34 7.97 16.11
CA GLN A 40 -2.69 8.27 17.50
C GLN A 40 -2.11 7.26 18.49
N GLN A 41 -2.15 5.95 18.17
CA GLN A 41 -1.82 4.88 19.11
C GLN A 41 -0.32 4.68 19.26
N ASP A 42 0.41 4.68 18.14
CA ASP A 42 1.80 4.24 18.10
C ASP A 42 2.79 5.40 17.91
N PHE A 43 2.31 6.54 17.38
CA PHE A 43 3.19 7.68 17.08
C PHE A 43 2.82 8.98 17.81
N ASP A 44 1.75 8.99 18.60
CA ASP A 44 1.24 10.20 19.29
C ASP A 44 1.08 11.40 18.33
N THR A 45 0.67 11.10 17.08
CA THR A 45 0.57 12.06 15.99
C THR A 45 -0.80 11.99 15.34
N THR A 46 -1.35 13.13 14.95
CA THR A 46 -2.61 13.20 14.23
C THR A 46 -2.36 13.00 12.73
N TRP A 47 -3.02 12.02 12.14
CA TRP A 47 -3.04 11.84 10.70
C TRP A 47 -3.80 12.96 10.01
N THR A 48 -3.26 13.49 8.94
CA THR A 48 -3.95 14.41 8.04
C THR A 48 -4.38 13.66 6.80
N THR A 49 -5.69 13.55 6.59
CA THR A 49 -6.28 12.92 5.41
C THR A 49 -5.63 13.45 4.12
N LEU A 50 -5.32 12.53 3.22
CA LEU A 50 -4.74 12.91 1.94
C LEU A 50 -5.77 13.63 1.06
N SER A 51 -5.29 14.52 0.20
CA SER A 51 -6.09 15.07 -0.89
C SER A 51 -6.56 13.94 -1.82
N PRO A 52 -7.65 14.10 -2.58
CA PRO A 52 -8.13 13.08 -3.49
C PRO A 52 -7.03 12.56 -4.41
N ALA A 53 -6.97 11.24 -4.55
CA ALA A 53 -6.00 10.59 -5.42
C ALA A 53 -6.16 11.04 -6.87
N GLN A 54 -5.05 11.16 -7.59
CA GLN A 54 -5.01 11.64 -8.97
C GLN A 54 -4.68 10.49 -9.93
N ALA A 55 -5.71 10.00 -10.60
CA ALA A 55 -5.54 9.08 -11.72
C ALA A 55 -5.00 9.82 -12.95
N PHE A 56 -4.06 9.23 -13.67
CA PHE A 56 -3.53 9.80 -14.90
C PHE A 56 -3.17 8.72 -15.93
N ASP A 57 -2.94 9.14 -17.18
CA ASP A 57 -2.47 8.28 -18.26
C ASP A 57 -0.94 8.32 -18.33
N GLY A 58 -0.27 7.36 -17.67
CA GLY A 58 1.19 7.24 -17.70
C GLY A 58 1.75 6.91 -19.08
N THR A 59 0.92 6.40 -20.00
CA THR A 59 1.34 6.12 -21.38
C THR A 59 1.48 7.40 -22.22
N SER A 60 0.85 8.49 -21.82
CA SER A 60 0.97 9.81 -22.46
C SER A 60 2.33 10.47 -22.22
N GLY A 61 3.06 10.03 -21.20
CA GLY A 61 4.30 10.65 -20.73
C GLY A 61 4.06 11.90 -19.87
N GLU A 62 2.82 12.23 -19.56
CA GLU A 62 2.44 13.32 -18.65
C GLU A 62 2.02 12.74 -17.30
N SER A 63 2.48 13.36 -16.21
CA SER A 63 2.10 13.03 -14.85
C SER A 63 1.64 14.29 -14.10
N PRO A 64 0.78 14.16 -13.07
CA PRO A 64 0.39 15.29 -12.25
C PRO A 64 1.60 16.01 -11.65
N PRO A 65 1.61 17.35 -11.60
CA PRO A 65 2.68 18.08 -10.94
C PRO A 65 2.66 17.84 -9.43
N CYS A 66 3.83 17.93 -8.79
CA CYS A 66 3.98 17.91 -7.34
C CYS A 66 4.86 19.10 -6.93
N GLY A 67 4.25 20.21 -6.58
CA GLY A 67 4.96 21.45 -6.36
C GLY A 67 5.88 21.82 -7.54
N ASP A 68 7.16 22.06 -7.22
CA ASP A 68 8.21 22.32 -8.21
C ASP A 68 8.98 21.06 -8.65
N SER A 69 8.60 19.86 -8.18
CA SER A 69 9.29 18.61 -8.46
C SER A 69 8.97 18.09 -9.86
N ASP A 70 9.98 17.56 -10.55
CA ASP A 70 9.78 16.83 -11.80
C ASP A 70 9.22 15.44 -11.53
N THR A 71 7.98 15.20 -11.92
CA THR A 71 7.26 13.93 -11.75
C THR A 71 7.29 13.07 -13.02
N SER A 72 7.94 13.54 -14.09
CA SER A 72 8.00 12.82 -15.36
C SER A 72 8.65 11.44 -15.20
N GLY A 73 8.03 10.43 -15.78
CA GLY A 73 8.52 9.04 -15.70
C GLY A 73 8.10 8.26 -14.46
N TYR A 74 7.42 8.88 -13.50
CA TYR A 74 6.77 8.15 -12.42
C TYR A 74 5.37 7.67 -12.85
N THR A 75 5.06 6.44 -12.53
CA THR A 75 3.73 5.84 -12.76
C THR A 75 2.92 5.69 -11.47
N LEU A 76 3.57 5.86 -10.34
CA LEU A 76 2.97 5.83 -9.01
C LEU A 76 3.85 6.65 -8.06
N PHE A 77 3.28 7.62 -7.34
CA PHE A 77 4.03 8.40 -6.35
C PHE A 77 3.12 9.10 -5.33
N TYR A 78 3.67 9.31 -4.15
CA TYR A 78 3.12 10.23 -3.15
C TYR A 78 3.74 11.61 -3.32
N CYS A 79 2.90 12.64 -3.44
CA CYS A 79 3.32 14.04 -3.45
C CYS A 79 3.25 14.61 -2.05
N ALA A 80 4.41 14.90 -1.44
CA ALA A 80 4.47 15.44 -0.09
C ALA A 80 4.03 16.92 -0.01
N GLU A 81 4.25 17.71 -1.06
CA GLU A 81 3.90 19.15 -1.05
C GLU A 81 2.40 19.38 -1.11
N ASP A 82 1.69 18.61 -1.94
CA ASP A 82 0.24 18.76 -2.16
C ASP A 82 -0.58 17.67 -1.45
N ASN A 83 0.10 16.76 -0.74
CA ASN A 83 -0.45 15.70 0.09
C ASN A 83 -1.46 14.80 -0.64
N PHE A 84 -1.07 14.25 -1.80
CA PHE A 84 -1.89 13.32 -2.57
C PHE A 84 -1.07 12.14 -3.10
N VAL A 85 -1.75 11.07 -3.51
CA VAL A 85 -1.17 9.96 -4.29
C VAL A 85 -1.60 10.10 -5.74
N ALA A 86 -0.65 9.96 -6.68
CA ALA A 86 -0.91 9.86 -8.11
C ALA A 86 -0.59 8.45 -8.61
N TYR A 87 -1.40 7.93 -9.52
CA TYR A 87 -1.25 6.59 -10.07
C TYR A 87 -1.65 6.52 -11.55
N ASP A 88 -0.92 5.71 -12.31
CA ASP A 88 -1.21 5.42 -13.71
C ASP A 88 -2.36 4.42 -13.82
N ASP A 89 -3.53 4.96 -14.21
CA ASP A 89 -4.81 4.25 -14.35
C ASP A 89 -5.02 3.67 -15.77
N VAL A 90 -4.05 3.81 -16.65
CA VAL A 90 -4.14 3.32 -18.04
C VAL A 90 -3.10 2.23 -18.31
N GLY A 91 -1.88 2.39 -17.82
CA GLY A 91 -0.79 1.44 -18.02
C GLY A 91 -0.55 0.55 -16.82
N LEU A 92 0.01 1.09 -15.74
CA LEU A 92 0.51 0.28 -14.62
C LEU A 92 -0.58 -0.49 -13.88
N PHE A 93 -1.60 0.22 -13.38
CA PHE A 93 -2.58 -0.41 -12.49
C PHE A 93 -3.46 -1.44 -13.17
N PRO A 94 -4.00 -1.20 -14.39
CA PRO A 94 -4.73 -2.23 -15.12
C PRO A 94 -3.89 -3.46 -15.42
N GLU A 95 -2.61 -3.29 -15.82
CA GLU A 95 -1.70 -4.42 -16.07
C GLU A 95 -1.42 -5.23 -14.80
N VAL A 96 -1.22 -4.56 -13.66
CA VAL A 96 -1.01 -5.21 -12.36
C VAL A 96 -2.26 -5.97 -11.95
N TYR A 97 -3.43 -5.37 -12.04
CA TYR A 97 -4.71 -6.01 -11.73
C TYR A 97 -4.95 -7.27 -12.56
N ASP A 98 -4.82 -7.15 -13.88
CA ASP A 98 -5.05 -8.27 -14.81
C ASP A 98 -4.06 -9.43 -14.64
N SER A 99 -2.83 -9.10 -14.23
CA SER A 99 -1.74 -10.09 -14.15
C SER A 99 -1.55 -10.69 -12.75
N LEU A 100 -1.86 -9.93 -11.70
CA LEU A 100 -1.49 -10.27 -10.33
C LEU A 100 -2.66 -10.24 -9.34
N GLY A 101 -3.74 -9.53 -9.66
CA GLY A 101 -4.95 -9.42 -8.83
C GLY A 101 -5.15 -8.06 -8.18
N ASP A 102 -6.26 -7.94 -7.46
CA ASP A 102 -6.72 -6.68 -6.88
C ASP A 102 -5.84 -6.19 -5.73
N PHE A 103 -5.41 -7.09 -4.85
CA PHE A 103 -4.56 -6.69 -3.73
C PHE A 103 -3.12 -6.39 -4.15
N ALA A 104 -2.67 -6.82 -5.32
CA ALA A 104 -1.42 -6.33 -5.89
C ALA A 104 -1.48 -4.81 -6.15
N VAL A 105 -2.61 -4.31 -6.68
CA VAL A 105 -2.88 -2.88 -6.84
C VAL A 105 -3.01 -2.20 -5.47
N GLY A 106 -3.80 -2.80 -4.56
CA GLY A 106 -3.96 -2.31 -3.19
C GLY A 106 -2.64 -2.16 -2.44
N ALA A 107 -1.74 -3.14 -2.55
CA ALA A 107 -0.43 -3.10 -1.92
C ALA A 107 0.49 -2.00 -2.48
N LEU A 108 0.50 -1.80 -3.80
CA LEU A 108 1.24 -0.70 -4.42
C LEU A 108 0.69 0.66 -3.99
N TYR A 109 -0.62 0.82 -4.01
CA TYR A 109 -1.28 2.04 -3.56
C TYR A 109 -1.02 2.29 -2.08
N GLY A 110 -1.12 1.26 -1.24
CA GLY A 110 -0.84 1.30 0.20
C GLY A 110 0.60 1.69 0.52
N SER A 111 1.57 1.33 -0.34
CA SER A 111 2.96 1.76 -0.15
C SER A 111 3.13 3.28 -0.23
N GLN A 112 2.32 3.96 -1.04
CA GLN A 112 2.33 5.42 -1.14
C GLN A 112 1.72 6.09 0.10
N TYR A 113 0.67 5.50 0.66
CA TYR A 113 0.14 5.91 1.96
C TYR A 113 1.15 5.69 3.09
N SER A 114 1.93 4.63 3.01
CA SER A 114 3.02 4.37 3.96
C SER A 114 4.14 5.42 3.85
N LEU A 115 4.47 5.90 2.65
CA LEU A 115 5.37 7.05 2.46
C LEU A 115 4.78 8.34 3.03
N ALA A 116 3.47 8.56 2.83
CA ALA A 116 2.76 9.69 3.43
C ALA A 116 2.81 9.64 4.96
N ALA A 117 2.60 8.46 5.55
CA ALA A 117 2.69 8.27 7.00
C ALA A 117 4.11 8.55 7.53
N GLN A 118 5.14 8.07 6.85
CA GLN A 118 6.53 8.39 7.21
C GLN A 118 6.77 9.90 7.23
N ASN A 119 6.28 10.60 6.20
CA ASN A 119 6.43 12.06 6.09
C ASN A 119 5.65 12.78 7.20
N GLN A 120 4.37 12.44 7.41
CA GLN A 120 3.51 13.11 8.38
C GLN A 120 3.92 12.84 9.83
N PHE A 121 4.43 11.65 10.13
CA PHE A 121 4.87 11.27 11.46
C PHE A 121 6.34 11.66 11.76
N GLY A 122 7.07 12.18 10.75
CA GLY A 122 8.45 12.61 10.89
C GLY A 122 9.41 11.45 11.14
N ILE A 123 9.12 10.27 10.61
CA ILE A 123 9.90 9.04 10.79
C ILE A 123 10.60 8.57 9.51
N ALA A 124 10.50 9.35 8.42
CA ALA A 124 11.11 8.99 7.15
C ALA A 124 12.64 8.86 7.28
N PRO A 125 13.25 7.73 6.87
CA PRO A 125 14.70 7.61 6.76
C PRO A 125 15.29 8.63 5.79
N ASP A 126 16.57 8.95 5.94
CA ASP A 126 17.29 9.85 5.01
C ASP A 126 17.58 9.18 3.65
N ASP A 127 17.73 7.86 3.65
CA ASP A 127 18.02 7.07 2.45
C ASP A 127 16.74 6.63 1.75
N ALA A 128 16.63 6.85 0.43
CA ALA A 128 15.44 6.55 -0.35
C ALA A 128 15.10 5.05 -0.39
N ARG A 129 16.11 4.17 -0.37
CA ARG A 129 15.89 2.72 -0.30
C ARG A 129 15.30 2.32 1.03
N ASP A 130 15.82 2.86 2.13
CA ASP A 130 15.31 2.59 3.46
C ASP A 130 13.88 3.11 3.62
N GLN A 131 13.55 4.27 3.01
CA GLN A 131 12.19 4.79 2.94
C GLN A 131 11.25 3.81 2.23
N ASN A 132 11.64 3.30 1.08
CA ASN A 132 10.80 2.36 0.31
C ASN A 132 10.67 1.00 1.02
N LEU A 133 11.72 0.47 1.61
CA LEU A 133 11.65 -0.76 2.39
C LEU A 133 10.82 -0.58 3.67
N MET A 134 10.92 0.57 4.33
CA MET A 134 10.03 0.91 5.45
C MET A 134 8.57 1.00 4.97
N ALA A 135 8.31 1.60 3.81
CA ALA A 135 6.96 1.67 3.25
C ALA A 135 6.38 0.28 2.96
N ASP A 136 7.17 -0.64 2.40
CA ASP A 136 6.75 -2.02 2.20
C ASP A 136 6.43 -2.72 3.54
N CYS A 137 7.23 -2.50 4.58
CA CYS A 137 6.96 -3.01 5.93
C CYS A 137 5.66 -2.46 6.50
N MET A 138 5.46 -1.15 6.46
CA MET A 138 4.26 -0.48 6.96
C MET A 138 3.01 -0.93 6.18
N THR A 139 3.12 -1.15 4.87
CA THR A 139 2.06 -1.74 4.04
C THR A 139 1.71 -3.16 4.48
N GLY A 140 2.72 -3.96 4.84
CA GLY A 140 2.51 -5.29 5.41
C GLY A 140 1.74 -5.27 6.73
N SER A 141 2.01 -4.28 7.58
CA SER A 141 1.26 -4.10 8.83
C SER A 141 -0.20 -3.71 8.57
N TRP A 142 -0.45 -2.83 7.60
CA TRP A 142 -1.81 -2.51 7.16
C TRP A 142 -2.54 -3.75 6.64
N ALA A 143 -1.93 -4.52 5.73
CA ALA A 143 -2.50 -5.76 5.20
C ALA A 143 -2.87 -6.75 6.30
N ALA A 144 -1.98 -6.94 7.29
CA ALA A 144 -2.26 -7.80 8.44
C ALA A 144 -3.47 -7.33 9.24
N SER A 145 -3.64 -6.03 9.42
CA SER A 145 -4.77 -5.47 10.18
C SER A 145 -6.13 -5.68 9.49
N ILE A 146 -6.14 -5.70 8.14
CA ILE A 146 -7.34 -6.06 7.38
C ILE A 146 -7.68 -7.54 7.60
N PHE A 147 -6.69 -8.40 7.42
CA PHE A 147 -6.86 -9.86 7.54
C PHE A 147 -7.29 -10.29 8.95
N LEU A 148 -6.68 -9.68 9.97
CA LEU A 148 -6.99 -9.99 11.37
C LEU A 148 -8.30 -9.34 11.85
N GLN A 149 -8.83 -8.38 11.09
CA GLN A 149 -10.03 -7.60 11.45
C GLN A 149 -9.96 -6.98 12.86
N ASP A 150 -8.74 -6.69 13.32
CA ASP A 150 -8.48 -6.20 14.69
C ASP A 150 -8.81 -4.72 14.88
N ARG A 151 -9.07 -3.99 13.80
CA ARG A 151 -9.48 -2.57 13.78
C ARG A 151 -11.00 -2.38 13.69
N ILE A 152 -11.77 -3.44 13.49
CA ILE A 152 -13.21 -3.35 13.29
C ILE A 152 -13.88 -3.15 14.65
N THR A 153 -14.65 -2.07 14.78
CA THR A 153 -15.57 -1.85 15.91
C THR A 153 -17.00 -1.85 15.40
N ASP A 154 -17.96 -2.18 16.25
CA ASP A 154 -19.40 -2.23 15.91
C ASP A 154 -19.97 -0.86 15.46
N GLN A 155 -19.18 0.21 15.53
CA GLN A 155 -19.57 1.59 15.20
C GLN A 155 -18.92 2.10 13.91
N ASP A 156 -18.08 1.30 13.26
CA ASP A 156 -17.34 1.73 12.07
C ASP A 156 -18.22 1.57 10.80
N GLU A 157 -18.65 2.69 10.24
CA GLU A 157 -19.30 2.77 8.92
C GLU A 157 -18.26 2.97 7.76
N VAL A 158 -17.01 2.62 8.02
CA VAL A 158 -15.92 2.79 7.04
C VAL A 158 -16.03 1.70 5.98
N LEU A 159 -15.94 2.09 4.71
CA LEU A 159 -15.73 1.13 3.62
C LEU A 159 -14.38 0.45 3.84
N ARG A 160 -14.38 -0.88 3.85
CA ARG A 160 -13.18 -1.66 4.13
C ARG A 160 -12.87 -2.58 2.98
N LEU A 161 -11.60 -2.60 2.65
CA LEU A 161 -11.04 -3.66 1.82
C LEU A 161 -11.15 -4.99 2.59
N GLN A 162 -11.53 -6.05 1.91
CA GLN A 162 -11.54 -7.41 2.44
C GLN A 162 -10.44 -8.20 1.75
N LEU A 163 -9.67 -8.97 2.51
CA LEU A 163 -8.63 -9.81 1.95
C LEU A 163 -9.11 -11.25 1.82
N SER A 164 -8.91 -11.81 0.64
CA SER A 164 -9.06 -13.22 0.32
C SER A 164 -7.77 -14.01 0.61
N PRO A 165 -7.81 -15.35 0.64
CA PRO A 165 -6.61 -16.16 0.91
C PRO A 165 -5.46 -15.97 -0.09
N GLY A 166 -5.71 -15.46 -1.30
CA GLY A 166 -4.71 -15.24 -2.36
C GLY A 166 -3.98 -13.90 -2.27
N ASP A 167 -4.55 -12.90 -1.58
CA ASP A 167 -4.12 -11.50 -1.65
C ASP A 167 -2.71 -11.26 -1.12
N PHE A 168 -2.29 -11.97 -0.07
CA PHE A 168 -0.90 -11.89 0.37
C PHE A 168 0.09 -12.39 -0.68
N ASP A 169 -0.29 -13.42 -1.46
CA ASP A 169 0.53 -13.90 -2.58
C ASP A 169 0.59 -12.89 -3.71
N GLU A 170 -0.47 -12.14 -3.94
CA GLU A 170 -0.53 -11.06 -4.93
C GLU A 170 0.40 -9.90 -4.53
N ALA A 171 0.33 -9.46 -3.28
CA ALA A 171 1.27 -8.48 -2.74
C ALA A 171 2.72 -8.94 -2.88
N ILE A 172 3.02 -10.19 -2.52
CA ILE A 172 4.37 -10.75 -2.67
C ILE A 172 4.80 -10.76 -4.14
N LYS A 173 3.94 -11.18 -5.06
CA LYS A 173 4.25 -11.23 -6.49
C LYS A 173 4.56 -9.85 -7.05
N VAL A 174 3.77 -8.81 -6.71
CA VAL A 174 4.02 -7.46 -7.22
C VAL A 174 5.31 -6.87 -6.65
N LEU A 175 5.62 -7.09 -5.37
CA LEU A 175 6.88 -6.64 -4.77
C LEU A 175 8.11 -7.33 -5.40
N LEU A 176 8.00 -8.61 -5.76
CA LEU A 176 9.04 -9.32 -6.50
C LEU A 176 9.18 -8.81 -7.93
N ALA A 177 8.06 -8.56 -8.61
CA ALA A 177 8.06 -8.13 -10.01
C ALA A 177 8.63 -6.71 -10.20
N LEU A 178 8.33 -5.80 -9.27
CA LEU A 178 8.73 -4.39 -9.31
C LEU A 178 9.97 -4.08 -8.46
N GLY A 179 10.58 -5.09 -7.85
CA GLY A 179 11.86 -4.92 -7.17
C GLY A 179 12.98 -4.54 -8.15
N SER A 180 13.95 -3.75 -7.68
CA SER A 180 15.10 -3.39 -8.50
C SER A 180 15.86 -4.62 -8.98
N ARG A 181 16.33 -4.57 -10.22
CA ARG A 181 17.22 -5.58 -10.83
C ARG A 181 18.69 -5.25 -10.65
N GLU A 182 19.01 -4.12 -10.08
CA GLU A 182 20.37 -3.73 -9.73
C GLU A 182 20.87 -4.59 -8.56
N GLU A 183 22.16 -4.95 -8.58
CA GLU A 183 22.73 -5.84 -7.55
C GLU A 183 22.65 -5.23 -6.14
N ASP A 184 22.69 -3.90 -6.04
CA ASP A 184 22.58 -3.15 -4.80
C ASP A 184 21.14 -2.79 -4.42
N GLY A 185 20.14 -3.17 -5.25
CA GLY A 185 18.74 -2.89 -5.03
C GLY A 185 18.27 -1.49 -5.42
N GLY A 186 19.17 -0.61 -5.87
CA GLY A 186 18.82 0.77 -6.22
C GLY A 186 18.02 1.48 -5.13
N THR A 187 17.18 2.43 -5.48
CA THR A 187 16.32 3.17 -4.53
C THR A 187 15.09 2.39 -4.09
N GLN A 188 14.72 1.31 -4.78
CA GLN A 188 13.51 0.53 -4.46
C GLN A 188 13.79 -0.70 -3.57
N GLY A 189 15.03 -1.11 -3.46
CA GLY A 189 15.39 -2.42 -2.91
C GLY A 189 15.14 -3.55 -3.91
N THR A 190 15.81 -4.68 -3.72
CA THR A 190 15.55 -5.91 -4.48
C THR A 190 14.20 -6.49 -4.12
N GLY A 191 13.60 -7.29 -5.01
CA GLY A 191 12.32 -7.93 -4.73
C GLY A 191 12.33 -8.76 -3.43
N PHE A 192 13.46 -9.41 -3.10
CA PHE A 192 13.58 -10.17 -1.85
C PHE A 192 13.63 -9.28 -0.61
N GLU A 193 14.26 -8.12 -0.68
CA GLU A 193 14.28 -7.15 0.43
C GLU A 193 12.90 -6.57 0.66
N ARG A 194 12.20 -6.20 -0.41
CA ARG A 194 10.83 -5.71 -0.36
C ARG A 194 9.88 -6.71 0.29
N VAL A 195 9.90 -7.97 -0.16
CA VAL A 195 9.10 -9.05 0.43
C VAL A 195 9.49 -9.30 1.89
N THR A 196 10.78 -9.24 2.23
CA THR A 196 11.24 -9.40 3.61
C THR A 196 10.72 -8.29 4.50
N ALA A 197 10.75 -7.03 4.01
CA ALA A 197 10.22 -5.88 4.71
C ALA A 197 8.69 -6.01 4.90
N PHE A 198 7.93 -6.30 3.83
CA PHE A 198 6.50 -6.52 3.90
C PHE A 198 6.13 -7.60 4.94
N ARG A 199 6.77 -8.76 4.89
CA ARG A 199 6.55 -9.84 5.87
C ARG A 199 6.89 -9.43 7.30
N LYS A 200 7.91 -8.57 7.50
CA LYS A 200 8.24 -8.03 8.82
C LYS A 200 7.04 -7.27 9.40
N GLY A 201 6.41 -6.42 8.59
CA GLY A 201 5.20 -5.71 8.98
C GLY A 201 4.01 -6.63 9.26
N VAL A 202 3.77 -7.60 8.37
CA VAL A 202 2.69 -8.60 8.55
C VAL A 202 2.81 -9.34 9.89
N ILE A 203 4.01 -9.73 10.28
CA ILE A 203 4.23 -10.58 11.45
C ILE A 203 4.33 -9.77 12.75
N ASN A 204 4.95 -8.59 12.70
CA ASN A 204 5.37 -7.87 13.90
C ASN A 204 4.71 -6.49 14.06
N GLY A 205 3.85 -6.08 13.12
CA GLY A 205 3.17 -4.79 13.16
C GLY A 205 4.07 -3.59 12.82
N VAL A 206 3.48 -2.40 12.89
CA VAL A 206 4.09 -1.15 12.44
C VAL A 206 5.30 -0.72 13.28
N GLU A 207 5.29 -0.96 14.59
CA GLU A 207 6.41 -0.62 15.49
C GLU A 207 7.73 -1.29 15.05
N ALA A 208 7.63 -2.52 14.54
CA ALA A 208 8.81 -3.21 14.03
C ALA A 208 9.41 -2.53 12.81
N CYS A 209 8.61 -1.80 12.01
CA CYS A 209 9.09 -1.13 10.81
C CYS A 209 9.98 0.07 11.12
N THR A 210 9.77 0.72 12.27
CA THR A 210 10.51 1.92 12.70
C THR A 210 11.69 1.61 13.61
N SER A 211 11.70 0.45 14.26
CA SER A 211 12.85 0.00 15.04
C SER A 211 13.97 -0.42 14.08
N GLY A 212 15.05 0.37 14.07
CA GLY A 212 16.26 0.07 13.32
C GLY A 212 16.71 -1.36 13.54
N GLY A 213 16.92 -2.12 12.47
CA GLY A 213 17.44 -3.47 12.50
C GLY A 213 18.91 -3.50 12.86
#